data_93cc5a9093180b93e1d5189db357278f
#
_entry.id   93cc5a9093180b93e1d5189db357278f
#
_cell.length_a   1.000
_cell.length_b   1.000
_cell.length_c   1.000
_cell.angle_alpha   90.00
_cell.angle_beta   90.00
_cell.angle_gamma   90.00
#
_symmetry.space_group_name_H-M   'P 1'
#
loop_
_entity.id
_entity.type
_entity.pdbx_description
1 polymer ?
#
loop_
_entity_poly.entity_id
_entity_poly.type
_entity_poly.pdbx_seq_one_letter_code
_entity_poly.pdbx_strand_id
1 'polypeptide(L)'
;SYSFTDALAKPGFIAQIPALLAGRNPGSRVRLAPEFLPWGLRFLAQCTSARAQQNTLSVLHTAMRSASLMNDIRQNLPFDFSHRRAGKLVLLSSGDELRSAEASSKLKNLHGCTTEILTAKEAIDLEESLDALSATFTGAVYSGNDEVADARLFTQGMQAWLEQNGAATFVLGATVEGIP
;
A
#
# COMPACT_ATOMS: atom_id res chain seq x y z
N SER A 1 3.98 3.87 1.68
CA SER A 1 3.22 4.53 0.62
C SER A 1 1.76 4.73 1.07
N TYR A 2 1.35 5.97 1.26
CA TYR A 2 -0.02 6.32 1.69
C TYR A 2 -0.97 6.57 0.51
N SER A 3 -0.47 6.62 -0.71
CA SER A 3 -1.32 6.71 -1.91
C SER A 3 -1.96 5.38 -2.29
N PHE A 4 -1.37 4.25 -1.86
CA PHE A 4 -1.85 2.91 -2.18
C PHE A 4 -2.79 2.38 -1.08
N THR A 5 -4.00 2.93 -1.05
CA THR A 5 -5.00 2.69 0.01
C THR A 5 -6.29 2.03 -0.50
N ASP A 6 -6.27 1.53 -1.73
CA ASP A 6 -7.44 0.88 -2.31
C ASP A 6 -7.86 -0.34 -1.49
N ALA A 7 -9.15 -0.44 -1.18
CA ALA A 7 -9.70 -1.58 -0.48
C ALA A 7 -9.45 -2.88 -1.26
N LEU A 8 -9.01 -3.93 -0.57
CA LEU A 8 -8.85 -5.25 -1.16
C LEU A 8 -10.20 -5.87 -1.53
N ALA A 9 -11.21 -5.70 -0.67
CA ALA A 9 -12.57 -6.15 -0.89
C ALA A 9 -13.28 -5.23 -1.89
N LYS A 10 -13.16 -5.52 -3.18
CA LYS A 10 -13.81 -4.81 -4.29
C LYS A 10 -14.79 -5.75 -5.01
N PRO A 11 -15.84 -5.24 -5.68
CA PRO A 11 -16.74 -6.09 -6.47
C PRO A 11 -16.02 -7.00 -7.47
N GLY A 12 -14.99 -6.50 -8.15
CA GLY A 12 -14.18 -7.25 -9.09
C GLY A 12 -13.38 -8.40 -8.48
N PHE A 13 -13.20 -8.45 -7.15
CA PHE A 13 -12.54 -9.56 -6.49
C PHE A 13 -13.34 -10.87 -6.59
N ILE A 14 -14.67 -10.77 -6.59
CA ILE A 14 -15.56 -11.94 -6.70
C ILE A 14 -15.30 -12.72 -8.00
N ALA A 15 -15.07 -12.01 -9.09
CA ALA A 15 -14.76 -12.63 -10.38
C ALA A 15 -13.38 -13.34 -10.41
N GLN A 16 -12.48 -13.02 -9.47
CA GLN A 16 -11.15 -13.63 -9.38
C GLN A 16 -11.14 -14.91 -8.54
N ILE A 17 -12.21 -15.19 -7.76
CA ILE A 17 -12.27 -16.33 -6.84
C ILE A 17 -12.03 -17.67 -7.54
N PRO A 18 -12.65 -17.97 -8.72
CA PRO A 18 -12.38 -19.23 -9.40
C PRO A 18 -10.91 -19.42 -9.77
N ALA A 19 -10.23 -18.36 -10.22
CA ALA A 19 -8.82 -18.41 -10.56
C ALA A 19 -7.92 -18.58 -9.32
N LEU A 20 -8.29 -17.95 -8.21
CA LEU A 20 -7.60 -18.09 -6.91
C LEU A 20 -7.72 -19.52 -6.37
N LEU A 21 -8.92 -20.11 -6.40
CA LEU A 21 -9.16 -21.49 -5.95
C LEU A 21 -8.47 -22.51 -6.85
N ALA A 22 -8.37 -22.24 -8.15
CA ALA A 22 -7.66 -23.08 -9.11
C ALA A 22 -6.12 -22.94 -9.03
N GLY A 23 -5.59 -22.06 -8.16
CA GLY A 23 -4.15 -21.80 -8.04
C GLY A 23 -3.53 -21.13 -9.27
N ARG A 24 -4.34 -20.50 -10.13
CA ARG A 24 -3.89 -19.83 -11.36
C ARG A 24 -3.35 -18.42 -11.14
N ASN A 25 -3.50 -17.90 -9.93
CA ASN A 25 -2.96 -16.56 -9.61
C ASN A 25 -1.52 -16.72 -9.09
N PRO A 26 -0.50 -16.16 -9.78
CA PRO A 26 0.89 -16.34 -9.39
C PRO A 26 1.24 -15.62 -8.08
N GLY A 27 0.51 -14.56 -7.72
CA GLY A 27 0.77 -13.74 -6.53
C GLY A 27 -0.03 -14.15 -5.29
N SER A 28 -0.98 -15.08 -5.38
CA SER A 28 -1.87 -15.40 -4.27
C SER A 28 -2.33 -16.84 -4.28
N ARG A 29 -2.28 -17.49 -3.11
CA ARG A 29 -2.84 -18.82 -2.91
C ARG A 29 -3.83 -18.81 -1.76
N VAL A 30 -4.99 -19.41 -1.95
CA VAL A 30 -6.00 -19.59 -0.91
C VAL A 30 -5.92 -21.01 -0.40
N ARG A 31 -5.67 -21.18 0.89
CA ARG A 31 -5.81 -22.46 1.56
C ARG A 31 -7.23 -22.59 2.06
N LEU A 32 -7.96 -23.57 1.52
CA LEU A 32 -9.30 -23.88 2.00
C LEU A 32 -9.19 -24.66 3.32
N ALA A 33 -9.45 -23.98 4.43
CA ALA A 33 -9.56 -24.58 5.74
C ALA A 33 -10.92 -24.15 6.35
N PRO A 34 -11.61 -25.05 7.08
CA PRO A 34 -12.93 -24.76 7.66
C PRO A 34 -12.93 -23.49 8.52
N GLU A 35 -11.83 -23.21 9.21
CA GLU A 35 -11.62 -22.03 10.06
C GLU A 35 -11.65 -20.72 9.25
N PHE A 36 -11.37 -20.80 7.96
CA PHE A 36 -11.33 -19.67 7.06
C PHE A 36 -12.71 -19.23 6.53
N LEU A 37 -13.70 -20.14 6.60
CA LEU A 37 -15.03 -19.90 6.04
C LEU A 37 -15.74 -18.67 6.65
N PRO A 38 -15.79 -18.50 8.00
CA PRO A 38 -16.47 -17.34 8.60
C PRO A 38 -15.80 -16.02 8.17
N TRP A 39 -14.47 -15.99 8.08
CA TRP A 39 -13.75 -14.82 7.59
C TRP A 39 -14.03 -14.57 6.11
N GLY A 40 -13.99 -15.62 5.28
CA GLY A 40 -14.27 -15.51 3.85
C GLY A 40 -15.66 -14.96 3.56
N LEU A 41 -16.68 -15.41 4.26
CA LEU A 41 -18.05 -14.89 4.12
C LEU A 41 -18.14 -13.40 4.52
N ARG A 42 -17.49 -13.00 5.63
CA ARG A 42 -17.42 -11.60 6.03
C ARG A 42 -16.67 -10.74 5.02
N PHE A 43 -15.57 -11.26 4.44
CA PHE A 43 -14.83 -10.58 3.39
C PHE A 43 -15.69 -10.37 2.15
N LEU A 44 -16.39 -11.40 1.68
CA LEU A 44 -17.30 -11.29 0.53
C LEU A 44 -18.43 -10.28 0.76
N ALA A 45 -18.95 -10.20 1.98
CA ALA A 45 -19.95 -9.19 2.35
C ALA A 45 -19.40 -7.74 2.26
N GLN A 46 -18.08 -7.55 2.28
CA GLN A 46 -17.44 -6.25 2.06
C GLN A 46 -17.21 -5.92 0.57
N CYS A 47 -17.35 -6.91 -0.34
CA CYS A 47 -17.10 -6.73 -1.77
C CYS A 47 -18.23 -5.98 -2.50
N THR A 48 -18.71 -4.88 -1.93
CA THR A 48 -19.67 -3.97 -2.57
C THR A 48 -19.02 -2.64 -2.87
N SER A 49 -19.50 -1.92 -3.90
CA SER A 49 -18.92 -0.63 -4.30
C SER A 49 -18.93 0.40 -3.16
N ALA A 50 -20.05 0.49 -2.42
CA ALA A 50 -20.17 1.43 -1.29
C ALA A 50 -19.16 1.11 -0.17
N ARG A 51 -19.04 -0.17 0.23
CA ARG A 51 -18.10 -0.58 1.26
C ARG A 51 -16.63 -0.46 0.81
N ALA A 52 -16.34 -0.80 -0.45
CA ALA A 52 -15.02 -0.62 -1.03
C ALA A 52 -14.59 0.86 -0.98
N GLN A 53 -15.48 1.78 -1.35
CA GLN A 53 -15.23 3.23 -1.26
C GLN A 53 -14.98 3.66 0.19
N GLN A 54 -15.86 3.28 1.11
CA GLN A 54 -15.75 3.62 2.53
C GLN A 54 -14.43 3.09 3.12
N ASN A 55 -14.08 1.83 2.84
CA ASN A 55 -12.85 1.20 3.33
C ASN A 55 -11.61 1.89 2.74
N THR A 56 -11.63 2.22 1.44
CA THR A 56 -10.55 2.98 0.79
C THR A 56 -10.31 4.31 1.49
N LEU A 57 -11.36 5.07 1.79
CA LEU A 57 -11.25 6.35 2.49
C LEU A 57 -10.76 6.19 3.93
N SER A 58 -11.25 5.18 4.65
CA SER A 58 -10.80 4.90 6.03
C SER A 58 -9.30 4.57 6.08
N VAL A 59 -8.82 3.76 5.13
CA VAL A 59 -7.39 3.45 5.01
C VAL A 59 -6.59 4.68 4.59
N LEU A 60 -7.13 5.50 3.67
CA LEU A 60 -6.48 6.74 3.23
C LEU A 60 -6.27 7.71 4.39
N HIS A 61 -7.32 7.99 5.18
CA HIS A 61 -7.22 8.87 6.34
C HIS A 61 -6.19 8.36 7.37
N THR A 62 -6.19 7.05 7.63
CA THR A 62 -5.20 6.42 8.52
C THR A 62 -3.79 6.55 7.97
N ALA A 63 -3.61 6.32 6.67
CA ALA A 63 -2.31 6.43 6.02
C ALA A 63 -1.78 7.88 6.02
N MET A 64 -2.63 8.86 5.75
CA MET A 64 -2.25 10.28 5.81
C MET A 64 -1.86 10.72 7.22
N ARG A 65 -2.62 10.27 8.24
CA ARG A 65 -2.26 10.51 9.64
C ARG A 65 -0.91 9.87 9.98
N SER A 66 -0.70 8.63 9.53
CA SER A 66 0.58 7.92 9.72
C SER A 66 1.74 8.66 9.04
N ALA A 67 1.54 9.20 7.82
CA ALA A 67 2.55 9.98 7.13
C ALA A 67 2.93 11.26 7.92
N SER A 68 1.93 11.97 8.46
CA SER A 68 2.18 13.14 9.31
C SER A 68 3.00 12.78 10.56
N LEU A 69 2.57 11.74 11.31
CA LEU A 69 3.27 11.29 12.50
C LEU A 69 4.70 10.79 12.18
N MET A 70 4.87 10.08 11.06
CA MET A 70 6.20 9.63 10.64
C MET A 70 7.11 10.80 10.28
N ASN A 71 6.56 11.86 9.68
CA ASN A 71 7.33 13.07 9.41
C ASN A 71 7.83 13.72 10.72
N ASP A 72 6.97 13.82 11.74
CA ASP A 72 7.33 14.37 13.04
C ASP A 72 8.37 13.49 13.76
N ILE A 73 8.20 12.18 13.75
CA ILE A 73 9.15 11.21 14.30
C ILE A 73 10.51 11.38 13.61
N ARG A 74 10.53 11.39 12.27
CA ARG A 74 11.75 11.47 11.47
C ARG A 74 12.60 12.70 11.78
N GLN A 75 11.95 13.86 12.02
CA GLN A 75 12.66 15.09 12.36
C GLN A 75 13.43 15.00 13.70
N ASN A 76 13.03 14.08 14.57
CA ASN A 76 13.61 13.89 15.90
C ASN A 76 14.51 12.66 16.04
N LEU A 77 14.65 11.84 14.98
CA LEU A 77 15.51 10.66 15.01
C LEU A 77 16.99 11.05 14.79
N PRO A 78 17.92 10.54 15.64
CA PRO A 78 19.35 10.85 15.55
C PRO A 78 20.12 9.93 14.59
N PHE A 79 19.43 9.12 13.79
CA PHE A 79 20.04 8.15 12.85
C PHE A 79 19.41 8.24 11.48
N ASP A 80 20.19 7.89 10.46
CA ASP A 80 19.71 7.78 9.06
C ASP A 80 19.18 6.36 8.78
N PHE A 81 18.13 6.28 7.99
CA PHE A 81 17.52 5.04 7.52
C PHE A 81 17.19 5.08 6.02
N SER A 82 18.03 5.81 5.27
CA SER A 82 17.93 5.96 3.81
C SER A 82 16.57 6.46 3.33
N HIS A 83 15.93 7.35 4.11
CA HIS A 83 14.64 7.92 3.77
C HIS A 83 14.77 8.88 2.58
N ARG A 84 13.87 8.72 1.61
CA ARG A 84 13.75 9.64 0.45
C ARG A 84 12.29 9.84 0.08
N ARG A 85 11.94 11.06 -0.33
CA ARG A 85 10.69 11.36 -1.00
C ARG A 85 10.91 11.15 -2.50
N ALA A 86 10.85 9.90 -2.93
CA ALA A 86 11.16 9.49 -4.31
C ALA A 86 9.91 9.48 -5.21
N GLY A 87 8.72 9.62 -4.62
CA GLY A 87 7.48 9.39 -5.33
C GLY A 87 7.21 7.90 -5.58
N LYS A 88 6.10 7.62 -6.26
CA LYS A 88 5.70 6.28 -6.65
C LYS A 88 4.98 6.34 -7.98
N LEU A 89 5.37 5.45 -8.88
CA LEU A 89 4.76 5.26 -10.18
C LEU A 89 4.14 3.86 -10.24
N VAL A 90 2.87 3.77 -10.62
CA VAL A 90 2.14 2.51 -10.81
C VAL A 90 1.72 2.42 -12.25
N LEU A 91 2.29 1.48 -12.99
CA LEU A 91 1.98 1.27 -14.41
C LEU A 91 0.62 0.60 -14.57
N LEU A 92 -0.11 0.98 -15.60
CA LEU A 92 -1.44 0.50 -15.96
C LEU A 92 -1.37 -0.16 -17.33
N SER A 93 -1.74 -1.44 -17.39
CA SER A 93 -1.56 -2.26 -18.60
C SER A 93 -2.75 -2.23 -19.55
N SER A 94 -3.88 -1.66 -19.15
CA SER A 94 -5.11 -1.64 -19.95
C SER A 94 -5.93 -0.38 -19.76
N GLY A 95 -6.80 -0.09 -20.75
CA GLY A 95 -7.74 1.03 -20.65
C GLY A 95 -8.76 0.87 -19.52
N ASP A 96 -9.08 -0.37 -19.11
CA ASP A 96 -9.97 -0.62 -17.97
C ASP A 96 -9.29 -0.26 -16.65
N GLU A 97 -8.01 -0.61 -16.51
CA GLU A 97 -7.20 -0.20 -15.37
C GLU A 97 -7.07 1.32 -15.31
N LEU A 98 -6.85 1.97 -16.46
CA LEU A 98 -6.76 3.43 -16.54
C LEU A 98 -8.04 4.10 -16.04
N ARG A 99 -9.22 3.69 -16.52
CA ARG A 99 -10.51 4.22 -16.07
C ARG A 99 -10.75 3.99 -14.57
N SER A 100 -10.38 2.81 -14.07
CA SER A 100 -10.48 2.49 -12.64
C SER A 100 -9.54 3.37 -11.81
N ALA A 101 -8.33 3.59 -12.27
CA ALA A 101 -7.34 4.44 -11.64
C ALA A 101 -7.76 5.91 -11.61
N GLU A 102 -8.32 6.44 -12.71
CA GLU A 102 -8.88 7.79 -12.78
C GLU A 102 -9.96 8.03 -11.73
N ALA A 103 -10.92 7.10 -11.63
CA ALA A 103 -11.99 7.19 -10.63
C ALA A 103 -11.45 7.13 -9.20
N SER A 104 -10.49 6.24 -8.94
CA SER A 104 -9.83 6.12 -7.63
C SER A 104 -9.01 7.36 -7.29
N SER A 105 -8.22 7.88 -8.22
CA SER A 105 -7.42 9.09 -8.05
C SER A 105 -8.29 10.31 -7.76
N LYS A 106 -9.38 10.48 -8.52
CA LYS A 106 -10.34 11.56 -8.29
C LYS A 106 -10.91 11.51 -6.86
N LEU A 107 -11.33 10.32 -6.41
CA LEU A 107 -11.84 10.13 -5.05
C LEU A 107 -10.79 10.48 -4.00
N LYS A 108 -9.57 9.96 -4.13
CA LYS A 108 -8.48 10.19 -3.16
C LYS A 108 -8.05 11.65 -3.11
N ASN A 109 -7.98 12.32 -4.27
CA ASN A 109 -7.60 13.73 -4.37
C ASN A 109 -8.62 14.65 -3.69
N LEU A 110 -9.93 14.33 -3.74
CA LEU A 110 -10.97 15.04 -2.98
C LEU A 110 -10.77 14.92 -1.45
N HIS A 111 -10.00 13.92 -1.00
CA HIS A 111 -9.70 13.68 0.42
C HIS A 111 -8.24 13.97 0.78
N GLY A 112 -7.57 14.82 0.01
CA GLY A 112 -6.25 15.37 0.34
C GLY A 112 -5.04 14.53 -0.10
N CYS A 113 -5.24 13.41 -0.79
CA CYS A 113 -4.16 12.69 -1.46
C CYS A 113 -3.84 13.40 -2.79
N THR A 114 -2.56 13.45 -3.16
CA THR A 114 -2.15 14.01 -4.46
C THR A 114 -1.69 12.88 -5.35
N THR A 115 -2.52 12.54 -6.33
CA THR A 115 -2.19 11.55 -7.38
C THR A 115 -2.48 12.14 -8.74
N GLU A 116 -1.65 11.82 -9.71
CA GLU A 116 -1.75 12.26 -11.10
C GLU A 116 -1.86 11.05 -12.03
N ILE A 117 -2.69 11.17 -13.05
CA ILE A 117 -2.76 10.16 -14.11
C ILE A 117 -1.85 10.64 -15.24
N LEU A 118 -0.89 9.81 -15.59
CA LEU A 118 0.08 10.06 -16.64
C LEU A 118 -0.20 9.19 -17.85
N THR A 119 0.02 9.72 -19.04
CA THR A 119 0.16 8.94 -20.26
C THR A 119 1.43 8.08 -20.22
N ALA A 120 1.54 7.08 -21.08
CA ALA A 120 2.76 6.27 -21.16
C ALA A 120 3.99 7.13 -21.46
N LYS A 121 3.85 8.15 -22.32
CA LYS A 121 4.94 9.07 -22.65
C LYS A 121 5.38 9.88 -21.43
N GLU A 122 4.45 10.50 -20.72
CA GLU A 122 4.76 11.29 -19.51
C GLU A 122 5.40 10.44 -18.41
N ALA A 123 5.01 9.15 -18.30
CA ALA A 123 5.63 8.22 -17.37
C ALA A 123 7.08 7.89 -17.75
N ILE A 124 7.38 7.75 -19.06
CA ILE A 124 8.74 7.54 -19.58
C ILE A 124 9.58 8.82 -19.39
N ASP A 125 9.01 10.00 -19.66
CA ASP A 125 9.70 11.28 -19.45
C ASP A 125 10.08 11.47 -17.96
N LEU A 126 9.31 10.89 -17.03
CA LEU A 126 9.59 10.91 -15.59
C LEU A 126 10.62 9.85 -15.17
N GLU A 127 10.60 8.68 -15.78
CA GLU A 127 11.45 7.53 -15.49
C GLU A 127 11.90 6.86 -16.81
N GLU A 128 13.03 7.28 -17.33
CA GLU A 128 13.55 6.85 -18.66
C GLU A 128 13.74 5.33 -18.77
N SER A 129 13.99 4.63 -17.67
CA SER A 129 14.13 3.17 -17.68
C SER A 129 12.87 2.43 -18.14
N LEU A 130 11.72 3.09 -18.15
CA LEU A 130 10.44 2.55 -18.63
C LEU A 130 10.33 2.47 -20.14
N ASP A 131 11.22 3.11 -20.91
CA ASP A 131 11.16 3.08 -22.38
C ASP A 131 11.20 1.65 -22.92
N ALA A 132 12.01 0.79 -22.32
CA ALA A 132 12.07 -0.64 -22.65
C ALA A 132 10.76 -1.40 -22.41
N LEU A 133 9.85 -0.85 -21.62
CA LEU A 133 8.55 -1.41 -21.27
C LEU A 133 7.39 -0.69 -21.95
N SER A 134 7.64 0.27 -22.84
CA SER A 134 6.65 1.17 -23.44
C SER A 134 5.47 0.46 -24.11
N ALA A 135 5.67 -0.75 -24.66
CA ALA A 135 4.63 -1.57 -25.27
C ALA A 135 3.76 -2.33 -24.25
N THR A 136 4.08 -2.33 -22.97
CA THR A 136 3.42 -3.16 -21.95
C THR A 136 2.44 -2.40 -21.06
N PHE A 137 2.42 -1.07 -21.12
CA PHE A 137 1.52 -0.23 -20.34
C PHE A 137 0.93 0.92 -21.15
N THR A 138 -0.24 1.39 -20.76
CA THR A 138 -1.03 2.43 -21.46
C THR A 138 -0.99 3.78 -20.73
N GLY A 139 -0.56 3.80 -19.49
CA GLY A 139 -0.46 4.97 -18.63
C GLY A 139 0.02 4.60 -17.24
N ALA A 140 0.06 5.56 -16.35
CA ALA A 140 0.50 5.35 -14.98
C ALA A 140 -0.26 6.25 -13.98
N VAL A 141 -0.26 5.84 -12.71
CA VAL A 141 -0.59 6.70 -11.57
C VAL A 141 0.70 7.15 -10.91
N TYR A 142 0.90 8.45 -10.83
CA TYR A 142 2.02 9.05 -10.13
C TYR A 142 1.58 9.66 -8.79
N SER A 143 2.38 9.46 -7.76
CA SER A 143 2.19 9.99 -6.41
C SER A 143 3.51 10.58 -5.92
N GLY A 144 3.77 11.85 -6.25
CA GLY A 144 5.06 12.51 -5.98
C GLY A 144 5.41 12.66 -4.50
N ASN A 145 4.41 12.58 -3.62
CA ASN A 145 4.60 12.68 -2.17
C ASN A 145 4.88 11.34 -1.47
N ASP A 146 4.86 10.22 -2.20
CA ASP A 146 5.18 8.92 -1.61
C ASP A 146 6.68 8.81 -1.28
N GLU A 147 6.97 8.11 -0.19
CA GLU A 147 8.27 8.02 0.42
C GLU A 147 8.77 6.57 0.40
N VAL A 148 10.08 6.41 0.35
CA VAL A 148 10.79 5.13 0.51
C VAL A 148 11.80 5.25 1.64
N ALA A 149 12.05 4.15 2.34
CA ALA A 149 13.03 4.06 3.39
C ALA A 149 13.47 2.60 3.59
N ASP A 150 14.61 2.39 4.21
CA ASP A 150 15.05 1.07 4.63
C ASP A 150 14.42 0.71 5.98
N ALA A 151 13.48 -0.24 5.95
CA ALA A 151 12.77 -0.69 7.15
C ALA A 151 13.69 -1.39 8.17
N ARG A 152 14.76 -2.05 7.71
CA ARG A 152 15.73 -2.70 8.59
C ARG A 152 16.57 -1.65 9.33
N LEU A 153 17.10 -0.67 8.60
CA LEU A 153 17.86 0.43 9.21
C LEU A 153 16.99 1.20 10.19
N PHE A 154 15.72 1.46 9.84
CA PHE A 154 14.78 2.13 10.74
C PHE A 154 14.56 1.34 12.04
N THR A 155 14.25 0.04 11.95
CA THR A 155 13.95 -0.77 13.14
C THR A 155 15.19 -0.98 14.01
N GLN A 156 16.37 -1.20 13.41
CA GLN A 156 17.63 -1.33 14.17
C GLN A 156 18.04 -0.01 14.83
N GLY A 157 17.93 1.10 14.10
CA GLY A 157 18.22 2.43 14.66
C GLY A 157 17.28 2.80 15.79
N MET A 158 15.98 2.50 15.64
CA MET A 158 14.98 2.73 16.69
C MET A 158 15.26 1.90 17.95
N GLN A 159 15.58 0.60 17.78
CA GLN A 159 15.95 -0.25 18.90
C GLN A 159 17.15 0.32 19.66
N ALA A 160 18.24 0.59 18.94
CA ALA A 160 19.46 1.13 19.56
C ALA A 160 19.21 2.46 20.29
N TRP A 161 18.44 3.35 19.67
CA TRP A 161 18.10 4.66 20.25
C TRP A 161 17.26 4.52 21.53
N LEU A 162 16.26 3.64 21.55
CA LEU A 162 15.43 3.40 22.74
C LEU A 162 16.21 2.75 23.87
N GLU A 163 17.11 1.80 23.60
CA GLU A 163 17.97 1.16 24.58
C GLU A 163 18.95 2.17 25.19
N GLN A 164 19.63 2.98 24.36
CA GLN A 164 20.58 4.00 24.80
C GLN A 164 19.96 5.07 25.70
N ASN A 165 18.69 5.40 25.46
CA ASN A 165 17.97 6.38 26.27
C ASN A 165 17.22 5.77 27.46
N GLY A 166 17.35 4.46 27.70
CA GLY A 166 16.65 3.76 28.77
C GLY A 166 15.14 3.77 28.66
N ALA A 167 14.62 4.05 27.45
CA ALA A 167 13.18 4.18 27.19
C ALA A 167 12.48 2.83 26.98
N ALA A 168 13.23 1.78 26.63
CA ALA A 168 12.70 0.43 26.43
C ALA A 168 13.74 -0.64 26.76
N THR A 169 13.25 -1.80 27.18
CA THR A 169 14.03 -3.05 27.30
C THR A 169 13.48 -4.05 26.30
N PHE A 170 14.34 -4.61 25.45
CA PHE A 170 13.97 -5.59 24.45
C PHE A 170 14.23 -7.01 24.95
N VAL A 171 13.18 -7.83 25.03
CA VAL A 171 13.28 -9.24 25.39
C VAL A 171 13.02 -10.07 24.13
N LEU A 172 14.11 -10.39 23.42
CA LEU A 172 14.06 -11.15 22.17
C LEU A 172 14.07 -12.66 22.44
N GLY A 173 13.48 -13.44 21.53
CA GLY A 173 13.41 -14.91 21.65
C GLY A 173 12.39 -15.40 22.70
N ALA A 174 11.58 -14.52 23.27
CA ALA A 174 10.52 -14.86 24.20
C ALA A 174 9.16 -15.03 23.50
N THR A 175 8.35 -15.94 24.00
CA THR A 175 6.95 -16.12 23.58
C THR A 175 6.06 -15.43 24.60
N VAL A 176 5.12 -14.60 24.12
CA VAL A 176 4.10 -13.99 24.97
C VAL A 176 2.95 -15.00 25.11
N GLU A 177 2.72 -15.51 26.32
CA GLU A 177 1.68 -16.48 26.60
C GLU A 177 0.34 -15.85 26.98
N GLY A 178 0.36 -14.60 27.43
CA GLY A 178 -0.85 -13.84 27.78
C GLY A 178 -0.53 -12.40 28.15
N ILE A 179 -1.57 -11.58 28.09
CA ILE A 179 -1.54 -10.19 28.57
C ILE A 179 -2.50 -10.15 29.77
N PRO A 180 -2.04 -9.69 30.94
CA PRO A 180 -2.87 -9.61 32.13
C PRO A 180 -4.04 -8.64 32.01
#